data_c0c4e863abf46e637f1a245d930abff9
#
_entry.id   c0c4e863abf46e637f1a245d930abff9
#
_cell.length_a   1.000
_cell.length_b   1.000
_cell.length_c   1.000
_cell.angle_alpha   90.00
_cell.angle_beta   90.00
_cell.angle_gamma   90.00
#
_symmetry.space_group_name_H-M   'P 1'
#
loop_
_entity.id
_entity.type
_entity.pdbx_description
1 polymer ?
#
loop_
_entity_poly.entity_id
_entity_poly.type
_entity_poly.pdbx_seq_one_letter_code
_entity_poly.pdbx_strand_id
1 'polypeptide(L)'
;MKLKMKKLVSLGLVSAMALTMLAGCGNSNGATNDTSSSKNQESKAAGDVKIGVLVQDVSGEEALGFRAYYEDYVADQYGVTFTYTDELKDAASEKSAIEKFASQGYQAVISLSSNDRALQIETCEENQIYYAVAAGNIDDDQFEQYKSNEYFLGQVGPSMQTEYEAGVDMGKFFADKGIKTAGIYGAFIPNPMHVYRVAGVLSGLGLAYDGSTEEDEVVGKLFANQGVDASKISGDIKIVSYLQGYGDTTTDELNAAIQAAPDAFISVGMATTFFTQQLNAAGIEFSDIDSFTKSNGEAISEGKL
;
A
#
# COMPACT_ATOMS: atom_id res chain seq x y z
N MET A 1 3.07 -1.70 -39.97
CA MET A 1 4.52 -1.49 -40.07
C MET A 1 4.88 -0.22 -39.33
N LYS A 2 5.75 -0.26 -38.35
CA LYS A 2 6.26 0.78 -37.45
C LYS A 2 5.47 0.96 -36.16
N LEU A 3 5.80 0.14 -35.18
CA LEU A 3 5.78 0.49 -33.76
C LEU A 3 6.94 -0.27 -33.09
N LYS A 4 8.03 0.40 -32.83
CA LYS A 4 9.06 0.01 -31.85
C LYS A 4 9.98 1.22 -31.69
N MET A 5 9.88 1.84 -30.51
CA MET A 5 10.98 2.52 -29.81
C MET A 5 10.42 3.60 -28.88
N LYS A 6 10.06 3.23 -27.67
CA LYS A 6 10.00 4.13 -26.51
C LYS A 6 10.13 3.32 -25.21
N LYS A 7 11.26 2.63 -25.05
CA LYS A 7 11.66 2.08 -23.74
C LYS A 7 13.18 2.17 -23.67
N LEU A 8 13.72 3.30 -23.30
CA LEU A 8 15.16 3.47 -22.97
C LEU A 8 15.50 4.94 -22.68
N VAL A 9 14.85 5.59 -21.72
CA VAL A 9 15.33 6.92 -21.23
C VAL A 9 15.15 7.11 -19.72
N SER A 10 14.72 6.14 -18.96
CA SER A 10 14.51 6.35 -17.51
C SER A 10 15.61 5.82 -16.58
N LEU A 11 16.78 5.46 -17.09
CA LEU A 11 17.88 4.94 -16.26
C LEU A 11 19.12 5.86 -16.19
N GLY A 12 19.01 7.10 -16.60
CA GLY A 12 20.15 8.03 -16.74
C GLY A 12 20.23 9.21 -15.80
N LEU A 13 19.26 9.43 -14.93
CA LEU A 13 19.22 10.70 -14.15
C LEU A 13 19.51 10.58 -12.65
N VAL A 14 19.81 9.41 -12.12
CA VAL A 14 20.16 9.25 -10.68
C VAL A 14 21.67 9.35 -10.41
N SER A 15 22.50 9.46 -11.44
CA SER A 15 23.97 9.43 -11.27
C SER A 15 24.66 10.80 -11.31
N ALA A 16 23.94 11.91 -11.39
CA ALA A 16 24.57 13.24 -11.63
C ALA A 16 24.60 14.20 -10.42
N MET A 17 24.07 13.85 -9.25
CA MET A 17 24.08 14.73 -8.07
C MET A 17 25.10 14.37 -6.97
N ALA A 18 26.01 13.45 -7.20
CA ALA A 18 26.99 13.01 -6.19
C ALA A 18 28.42 13.54 -6.39
N LEU A 19 28.66 14.57 -7.23
CA LEU A 19 30.01 14.94 -7.64
C LEU A 19 30.43 16.42 -7.52
N THR A 20 29.86 17.21 -6.61
CA THR A 20 30.30 18.61 -6.45
C THR A 20 30.54 19.08 -5.00
N MET A 21 31.08 18.24 -4.12
CA MET A 21 31.68 18.77 -2.87
C MET A 21 32.93 17.98 -2.47
N LEU A 22 34.01 18.12 -3.25
CA LEU A 22 35.34 17.72 -2.83
C LEU A 22 36.38 18.65 -3.45
N ALA A 23 36.52 19.82 -2.88
CA ALA A 23 37.73 20.65 -3.06
C ALA A 23 38.00 21.44 -1.77
N GLY A 24 38.99 21.00 -0.99
CA GLY A 24 39.43 21.71 0.21
C GLY A 24 40.53 21.00 0.94
N CYS A 25 41.76 21.03 0.45
CA CYS A 25 43.07 21.13 1.07
C CYS A 25 43.49 20.27 2.26
N GLY A 26 44.68 19.67 2.09
CA GLY A 26 45.64 19.55 3.17
C GLY A 26 46.54 18.34 3.13
N ASN A 27 47.64 18.50 2.46
CA ASN A 27 48.98 17.90 2.48
C ASN A 27 49.41 17.08 3.69
N SER A 28 49.94 15.86 3.51
CA SER A 28 51.33 15.43 3.59
C SER A 28 51.54 13.94 3.99
N ASN A 29 52.28 13.27 3.10
CA ASN A 29 53.25 12.17 3.30
C ASN A 29 53.01 10.94 4.16
N GLY A 30 53.18 9.78 3.50
CA GLY A 30 53.83 8.60 4.09
C GLY A 30 53.26 7.24 3.71
N ALA A 31 53.86 6.66 2.68
CA ALA A 31 54.18 5.24 2.40
C ALA A 31 53.38 4.06 2.96
N THR A 32 52.92 3.22 2.01
CA THR A 32 52.93 1.72 1.94
C THR A 32 52.20 0.89 2.98
N ASN A 33 51.17 0.15 2.62
CA ASN A 33 51.15 -1.25 2.21
C ASN A 33 49.71 -1.78 2.04
N ASP A 34 49.56 -2.65 1.06
CA ASP A 34 48.37 -3.43 0.69
C ASP A 34 47.68 -4.13 1.85
N THR A 35 46.37 -4.03 1.91
CA THR A 35 45.49 -5.19 2.17
C THR A 35 44.06 -4.81 1.79
N SER A 36 43.46 -5.57 0.88
CA SER A 36 42.08 -5.51 0.47
C SER A 36 41.11 -5.65 1.66
N SER A 37 40.42 -4.58 2.00
CA SER A 37 39.24 -4.60 2.84
C SER A 37 38.16 -3.84 2.14
N SER A 38 37.02 -4.48 1.90
CA SER A 38 35.80 -3.88 1.46
C SER A 38 35.48 -2.66 2.32
N LYS A 39 35.62 -1.46 1.76
CA LYS A 39 35.20 -0.24 2.42
C LYS A 39 33.67 -0.24 2.52
N ASN A 40 33.18 -0.50 3.72
CA ASN A 40 31.90 0.06 4.14
C ASN A 40 31.96 1.57 3.83
N GLN A 41 31.12 2.03 2.92
CA GLN A 41 30.86 3.45 2.79
C GLN A 41 30.12 3.87 4.07
N GLU A 42 30.87 4.40 5.04
CA GLU A 42 30.27 5.23 6.08
C GLU A 42 29.55 6.37 5.39
N SER A 43 28.22 6.28 5.31
CA SER A 43 27.38 7.42 4.98
C SER A 43 27.63 8.46 6.09
N LYS A 44 28.24 9.57 5.71
CA LYS A 44 28.31 10.73 6.60
C LYS A 44 26.89 11.04 7.05
N ALA A 45 26.65 11.01 8.35
CA ALA A 45 25.39 11.42 8.95
C ALA A 45 24.98 12.76 8.34
N ALA A 46 23.88 12.77 7.62
CA ALA A 46 23.17 14.01 7.31
C ALA A 46 22.73 14.56 8.66
N GLY A 47 23.17 15.77 9.02
CA GLY A 47 22.87 16.32 10.34
C GLY A 47 21.34 16.44 10.54
N ASP A 48 20.90 16.28 11.77
CA ASP A 48 19.60 16.53 12.38
C ASP A 48 18.39 16.77 11.44
N VAL A 49 18.12 15.82 10.53
CA VAL A 49 16.92 15.87 9.70
C VAL A 49 15.73 15.50 10.57
N LYS A 50 14.75 16.40 10.65
CA LYS A 50 13.50 16.21 11.40
C LYS A 50 12.37 15.90 10.44
N ILE A 51 11.65 14.82 10.70
CA ILE A 51 10.55 14.37 9.89
C ILE A 51 9.28 14.33 10.74
N GLY A 52 8.24 15.04 10.31
CA GLY A 52 6.90 14.95 10.89
C GLY A 52 6.16 13.74 10.33
N VAL A 53 5.41 13.03 11.15
CA VAL A 53 4.57 11.91 10.73
C VAL A 53 3.13 12.22 11.04
N LEU A 54 2.28 12.27 10.02
CA LEU A 54 0.84 12.50 10.15
C LEU A 54 0.13 11.17 10.41
N VAL A 55 -0.62 11.12 11.51
CA VAL A 55 -1.30 9.91 11.98
C VAL A 55 -2.76 10.24 12.29
N GLN A 56 -3.70 9.40 11.84
CA GLN A 56 -5.12 9.49 12.21
C GLN A 56 -5.47 8.60 13.40
N ASP A 57 -4.87 7.41 13.49
CA ASP A 57 -5.01 6.50 14.62
C ASP A 57 -3.63 6.19 15.20
N VAL A 58 -3.34 6.77 16.36
CA VAL A 58 -2.04 6.58 17.03
C VAL A 58 -1.91 5.23 17.74
N SER A 59 -3.00 4.50 17.89
CA SER A 59 -3.09 3.23 18.62
C SER A 59 -3.23 2.01 17.69
N GLY A 60 -3.53 2.22 16.43
CA GLY A 60 -3.69 1.15 15.45
C GLY A 60 -2.40 0.36 15.22
N GLU A 61 -2.52 -0.95 14.97
CA GLU A 61 -1.37 -1.84 14.76
C GLU A 61 -0.47 -1.35 13.62
N GLU A 62 -1.04 -0.82 12.54
CA GLU A 62 -0.30 -0.27 11.41
C GLU A 62 0.56 0.92 11.83
N ALA A 63 -0.02 1.91 12.51
CA ALA A 63 0.71 3.10 12.99
C ALA A 63 1.81 2.74 13.98
N LEU A 64 1.55 1.78 14.88
CA LEU A 64 2.54 1.27 15.83
C LEU A 64 3.67 0.51 15.10
N GLY A 65 3.35 -0.26 14.07
CA GLY A 65 4.33 -0.95 13.24
C GLY A 65 5.24 0.01 12.48
N PHE A 66 4.69 1.04 11.84
CA PHE A 66 5.47 2.09 11.19
C PHE A 66 6.36 2.84 12.19
N ARG A 67 5.79 3.17 13.36
CA ARG A 67 6.55 3.86 14.40
C ARG A 67 7.76 3.05 14.88
N ALA A 68 7.56 1.77 15.18
CA ALA A 68 8.64 0.88 15.57
C ALA A 68 9.73 0.79 14.48
N TYR A 69 9.34 0.63 13.21
CA TYR A 69 10.28 0.58 12.09
C TYR A 69 11.08 1.89 11.94
N TYR A 70 10.41 3.03 12.04
CA TYR A 70 11.07 4.32 11.89
C TYR A 70 12.01 4.63 13.07
N GLU A 71 11.57 4.38 14.30
CA GLU A 71 12.37 4.67 15.51
C GLU A 71 13.50 3.67 15.70
N ASP A 72 13.24 2.36 15.55
CA ASP A 72 14.20 1.31 15.86
C ASP A 72 15.20 1.02 14.73
N TYR A 73 14.83 1.35 13.47
CA TYR A 73 15.67 1.03 12.32
C TYR A 73 16.09 2.28 11.53
N VAL A 74 15.12 3.09 11.07
CA VAL A 74 15.44 4.20 10.15
C VAL A 74 16.16 5.33 10.87
N ALA A 75 15.72 5.70 12.08
CA ALA A 75 16.34 6.76 12.87
C ALA A 75 17.82 6.48 13.14
N ASP A 76 18.13 5.28 13.60
CA ASP A 76 19.50 4.87 13.92
C ASP A 76 20.39 4.76 12.67
N GLN A 77 19.82 4.25 11.57
CA GLN A 77 20.60 4.03 10.34
C GLN A 77 20.93 5.33 9.61
N TYR A 78 20.02 6.29 9.61
CA TYR A 78 20.15 7.52 8.80
C TYR A 78 20.36 8.79 9.61
N GLY A 79 20.34 8.73 10.93
CA GLY A 79 20.52 9.88 11.81
C GLY A 79 19.40 10.91 11.68
N VAL A 80 18.15 10.42 11.53
CA VAL A 80 16.95 11.26 11.40
C VAL A 80 16.10 11.19 12.66
N THR A 81 15.29 12.22 12.91
CA THR A 81 14.38 12.26 14.06
C THR A 81 12.94 12.32 13.57
N PHE A 82 12.11 11.43 14.09
CA PHE A 82 10.67 11.39 13.81
C PHE A 82 9.87 12.03 14.94
N THR A 83 8.81 12.75 14.57
CA THR A 83 7.83 13.28 15.51
C THR A 83 6.44 13.03 14.96
N TYR A 84 5.61 12.37 15.74
CA TYR A 84 4.26 11.96 15.36
C TYR A 84 3.26 13.01 15.80
N THR A 85 2.22 13.23 15.00
CA THR A 85 1.07 14.04 15.45
C THR A 85 0.27 13.27 16.50
N ASP A 86 -0.56 14.00 17.24
CA ASP A 86 -1.73 13.41 17.85
C ASP A 86 -2.72 12.97 16.75
N GLU A 87 -3.79 12.27 17.15
CA GLU A 87 -4.84 11.84 16.26
C GLU A 87 -5.42 13.01 15.43
N LEU A 88 -5.35 12.91 14.10
CA LEU A 88 -5.87 13.90 13.15
C LEU A 88 -7.24 13.47 12.63
N LYS A 89 -8.24 14.34 12.77
CA LYS A 89 -9.64 13.99 12.49
C LYS A 89 -10.19 14.54 11.19
N ASP A 90 -9.56 15.56 10.63
CA ASP A 90 -10.02 16.28 9.45
C ASP A 90 -8.86 16.94 8.70
N ALA A 91 -9.13 17.36 7.48
CA ALA A 91 -8.16 18.03 6.61
C ALA A 91 -7.61 19.35 7.20
N ALA A 92 -8.40 20.07 8.00
CA ALA A 92 -7.94 21.31 8.63
C ALA A 92 -6.93 21.04 9.75
N SER A 93 -7.11 19.97 10.54
CA SER A 93 -6.13 19.56 11.54
C SER A 93 -4.84 19.04 10.90
N GLU A 94 -4.93 18.33 9.77
CA GLU A 94 -3.77 17.90 8.97
C GLU A 94 -2.96 19.10 8.48
N LYS A 95 -3.63 20.08 7.85
CA LYS A 95 -3.00 21.33 7.41
C LYS A 95 -2.28 22.04 8.56
N SER A 96 -2.96 22.21 9.69
CA SER A 96 -2.38 22.88 10.85
C SER A 96 -1.16 22.14 11.42
N ALA A 97 -1.16 20.82 11.37
CA ALA A 97 -0.02 20.00 11.79
C ALA A 97 1.20 20.21 10.87
N ILE A 98 0.98 20.24 9.54
CA ILE A 98 2.04 20.50 8.56
C ILE A 98 2.64 21.91 8.78
N GLU A 99 1.80 22.93 8.89
CA GLU A 99 2.24 24.32 9.15
C GLU A 99 3.06 24.42 10.46
N LYS A 100 2.64 23.67 11.50
CA LYS A 100 3.37 23.59 12.76
C LYS A 100 4.74 22.94 12.57
N PHE A 101 4.83 21.81 11.88
CA PHE A 101 6.11 21.16 11.58
C PHE A 101 7.04 22.10 10.80
N ALA A 102 6.54 22.74 9.75
CA ALA A 102 7.30 23.71 8.98
C ALA A 102 7.85 24.85 9.85
N SER A 103 7.00 25.45 10.71
CA SER A 103 7.40 26.54 11.62
C SER A 103 8.45 26.11 12.66
N GLN A 104 8.53 24.81 12.97
CA GLN A 104 9.50 24.23 13.89
C GLN A 104 10.78 23.73 13.20
N GLY A 105 10.90 23.97 11.89
CA GLY A 105 12.09 23.66 11.10
C GLY A 105 12.22 22.16 10.77
N TYR A 106 11.09 21.46 10.59
CA TYR A 106 11.08 20.13 9.99
C TYR A 106 11.32 20.23 8.49
N GLN A 107 12.06 19.29 7.94
CA GLN A 107 12.41 19.26 6.53
C GLN A 107 11.44 18.42 5.70
N ALA A 108 10.75 17.48 6.31
CA ALA A 108 9.82 16.59 5.61
C ALA A 108 8.63 16.19 6.47
N VAL A 109 7.59 15.75 5.80
CA VAL A 109 6.40 15.15 6.38
C VAL A 109 6.14 13.81 5.69
N ILE A 110 5.87 12.78 6.48
CA ILE A 110 5.38 11.48 6.02
C ILE A 110 3.92 11.35 6.42
N SER A 111 3.07 10.96 5.46
CA SER A 111 1.66 10.72 5.71
C SER A 111 1.36 9.22 5.75
N LEU A 112 0.82 8.73 6.88
CA LEU A 112 0.31 7.38 7.02
C LEU A 112 -1.17 7.30 6.63
N SER A 113 -1.89 8.42 6.79
CA SER A 113 -3.32 8.51 6.44
C SER A 113 -3.71 9.96 6.16
N SER A 114 -4.83 10.18 5.47
CA SER A 114 -5.27 11.51 5.10
C SER A 114 -6.78 11.59 4.88
N ASN A 115 -7.34 12.75 5.23
CA ASN A 115 -8.68 13.15 4.81
C ASN A 115 -8.64 13.94 3.48
N ASP A 116 -7.49 14.55 3.13
CA ASP A 116 -7.30 15.30 1.88
C ASP A 116 -5.82 15.35 1.51
N ARG A 117 -5.36 14.42 0.67
CA ARG A 117 -3.97 14.34 0.25
C ARG A 117 -3.53 15.51 -0.62
N ALA A 118 -4.42 16.03 -1.46
CA ALA A 118 -4.13 17.19 -2.28
C ALA A 118 -3.77 18.40 -1.40
N LEU A 119 -4.60 18.65 -0.36
CA LEU A 119 -4.33 19.71 0.60
C LEU A 119 -3.03 19.49 1.38
N GLN A 120 -2.68 18.25 1.72
CA GLN A 120 -1.39 17.97 2.38
C GLN A 120 -0.20 18.32 1.45
N ILE A 121 -0.25 17.90 0.17
CA ILE A 121 0.79 18.19 -0.81
C ILE A 121 0.94 19.69 -1.01
N GLU A 122 -0.16 20.39 -1.26
CA GLU A 122 -0.18 21.84 -1.49
C GLU A 122 0.33 22.60 -0.26
N THR A 123 -0.06 22.19 0.95
CA THR A 123 0.42 22.81 2.19
C THR A 123 1.93 22.58 2.38
N CYS A 124 2.44 21.41 2.05
CA CYS A 124 3.87 21.13 2.12
C CYS A 124 4.66 21.97 1.09
N GLU A 125 4.14 22.13 -0.15
CA GLU A 125 4.71 23.01 -1.16
C GLU A 125 4.75 24.48 -0.72
N GLU A 126 3.62 24.99 -0.21
CA GLU A 126 3.52 26.37 0.32
C GLU A 126 4.55 26.65 1.42
N ASN A 127 4.85 25.65 2.23
CA ASN A 127 5.80 25.76 3.35
C ASN A 127 7.22 25.27 3.01
N GLN A 128 7.48 24.87 1.77
CA GLN A 128 8.78 24.41 1.26
C GLN A 128 9.37 23.23 2.07
N ILE A 129 8.53 22.28 2.46
CA ILE A 129 8.93 21.03 3.12
C ILE A 129 8.56 19.84 2.24
N TYR A 130 9.37 18.80 2.27
CA TYR A 130 9.11 17.58 1.48
C TYR A 130 7.93 16.78 2.03
N TYR A 131 7.23 16.12 1.13
CA TYR A 131 6.07 15.29 1.47
C TYR A 131 6.16 13.91 0.81
N ALA A 132 5.87 12.85 1.58
CA ALA A 132 5.79 11.49 1.09
C ALA A 132 4.58 10.76 1.67
N VAL A 133 3.97 9.88 0.87
CA VAL A 133 2.90 8.98 1.29
C VAL A 133 3.50 7.62 1.61
N ALA A 134 3.43 7.17 2.87
CA ALA A 134 3.99 5.91 3.30
C ALA A 134 2.93 4.81 3.48
N ALA A 135 1.67 5.18 3.69
CA ALA A 135 0.55 4.23 3.74
C ALA A 135 -0.64 4.76 2.94
N GLY A 136 -1.39 3.84 2.36
CA GLY A 136 -2.42 4.18 1.40
C GLY A 136 -1.82 4.70 0.10
N ASN A 137 -2.65 5.26 -0.74
CA ASN A 137 -2.28 5.76 -2.06
C ASN A 137 -2.88 7.14 -2.33
N ILE A 138 -2.44 7.71 -3.42
CA ILE A 138 -3.04 8.88 -4.07
C ILE A 138 -3.65 8.37 -5.38
N ASP A 139 -4.80 8.91 -5.75
CA ASP A 139 -5.46 8.54 -7.01
C ASP A 139 -4.56 8.86 -8.20
N ASP A 140 -4.64 8.06 -9.26
CA ASP A 140 -3.76 8.20 -10.43
C ASP A 140 -3.85 9.60 -11.05
N ASP A 141 -5.05 10.18 -11.15
CA ASP A 141 -5.25 11.54 -11.65
C ASP A 141 -4.58 12.59 -10.75
N GLN A 142 -4.66 12.44 -9.44
CA GLN A 142 -3.97 13.31 -8.48
C GLN A 142 -2.46 13.11 -8.55
N PHE A 143 -1.99 11.85 -8.68
CA PHE A 143 -0.58 11.57 -8.86
C PHE A 143 -0.02 12.25 -10.12
N GLU A 144 -0.72 12.15 -11.24
CA GLU A 144 -0.34 12.82 -12.48
C GLU A 144 -0.28 14.34 -12.32
N GLN A 145 -1.19 14.92 -11.52
CA GLN A 145 -1.21 16.35 -11.21
C GLN A 145 0.03 16.79 -10.43
N TYR A 146 0.44 16.02 -9.42
CA TYR A 146 1.47 16.40 -8.46
C TYR A 146 2.85 15.77 -8.71
N LYS A 147 3.02 14.82 -9.62
CA LYS A 147 4.30 14.11 -9.87
C LYS A 147 5.47 15.03 -10.27
N SER A 148 5.22 16.23 -10.74
CA SER A 148 6.24 17.23 -11.08
C SER A 148 6.46 18.26 -9.97
N ASN A 149 5.75 18.17 -8.85
CA ASN A 149 5.93 19.04 -7.70
C ASN A 149 7.26 18.67 -7.00
N GLU A 150 8.14 19.67 -6.84
CA GLU A 150 9.48 19.50 -6.27
C GLU A 150 9.43 18.95 -4.82
N TYR A 151 8.39 19.28 -4.08
CA TYR A 151 8.22 18.88 -2.68
C TYR A 151 7.48 17.56 -2.51
N PHE A 152 6.88 17.01 -3.56
CA PHE A 152 6.21 15.71 -3.51
C PHE A 152 7.18 14.58 -3.91
N LEU A 153 7.60 13.78 -2.94
CA LEU A 153 8.55 12.68 -3.14
C LEU A 153 7.90 11.39 -3.68
N GLY A 154 6.57 11.35 -3.72
CA GLY A 154 5.82 10.19 -4.21
C GLY A 154 5.16 9.39 -3.10
N GLN A 155 4.80 8.17 -3.46
CA GLN A 155 4.14 7.20 -2.58
C GLN A 155 4.81 5.83 -2.64
N VAL A 156 4.69 5.07 -1.55
CA VAL A 156 5.14 3.67 -1.48
C VAL A 156 3.97 2.68 -1.45
N GLY A 157 2.74 3.18 -1.32
CA GLY A 157 1.54 2.35 -1.40
C GLY A 157 1.32 1.79 -2.81
N PRO A 158 0.63 0.65 -2.94
CA PRO A 158 0.30 0.07 -4.24
C PRO A 158 -0.62 1.00 -5.04
N SER A 159 -0.45 0.97 -6.36
CA SER A 159 -1.42 1.61 -7.27
C SER A 159 -2.73 0.83 -7.29
N MET A 160 -3.82 1.43 -7.79
CA MET A 160 -5.08 0.71 -7.99
C MET A 160 -4.88 -0.49 -8.93
N GLN A 161 -4.03 -0.36 -9.94
CA GLN A 161 -3.66 -1.47 -10.82
C GLN A 161 -3.00 -2.62 -10.05
N THR A 162 -2.09 -2.33 -9.13
CA THR A 162 -1.45 -3.36 -8.28
C THR A 162 -2.46 -4.04 -7.37
N GLU A 163 -3.44 -3.29 -6.84
CA GLU A 163 -4.52 -3.86 -6.03
C GLU A 163 -5.42 -4.79 -6.84
N TYR A 164 -5.73 -4.43 -8.08
CA TYR A 164 -6.45 -5.29 -9.01
C TYR A 164 -5.66 -6.57 -9.32
N GLU A 165 -4.39 -6.44 -9.67
CA GLU A 165 -3.51 -7.57 -9.99
C GLU A 165 -3.37 -8.55 -8.81
N ALA A 166 -3.24 -8.03 -7.58
CA ALA A 166 -3.23 -8.86 -6.38
C ALA A 166 -4.55 -9.64 -6.20
N GLY A 167 -5.67 -8.99 -6.51
CA GLY A 167 -6.98 -9.66 -6.56
C GLY A 167 -7.04 -10.76 -7.61
N VAL A 168 -6.54 -10.49 -8.82
CA VAL A 168 -6.47 -11.47 -9.92
C VAL A 168 -5.66 -12.70 -9.51
N ASP A 169 -4.49 -12.49 -8.91
CA ASP A 169 -3.61 -13.59 -8.51
C ASP A 169 -4.26 -14.45 -7.41
N MET A 170 -4.93 -13.83 -6.45
CA MET A 170 -5.67 -14.57 -5.42
C MET A 170 -6.87 -15.32 -6.01
N GLY A 171 -7.62 -14.72 -6.92
CA GLY A 171 -8.71 -15.39 -7.63
C GLY A 171 -8.22 -16.62 -8.41
N LYS A 172 -7.13 -16.49 -9.17
CA LYS A 172 -6.50 -17.61 -9.89
C LYS A 172 -6.05 -18.72 -8.94
N PHE A 173 -5.42 -18.37 -7.82
CA PHE A 173 -4.98 -19.36 -6.82
C PHE A 173 -6.13 -20.26 -6.38
N PHE A 174 -7.31 -19.71 -6.11
CA PHE A 174 -8.48 -20.52 -5.73
C PHE A 174 -9.10 -21.25 -6.94
N ALA A 175 -9.16 -20.63 -8.10
CA ALA A 175 -9.63 -21.28 -9.32
C ALA A 175 -8.78 -22.52 -9.66
N ASP A 176 -7.47 -22.43 -9.53
CA ASP A 176 -6.51 -23.51 -9.78
C ASP A 176 -6.67 -24.67 -8.77
N LYS A 177 -7.17 -24.39 -7.58
CA LYS A 177 -7.57 -25.43 -6.60
C LYS A 177 -8.87 -26.16 -6.98
N GLY A 178 -9.56 -25.69 -8.01
CA GLY A 178 -10.78 -26.32 -8.54
C GLY A 178 -12.02 -26.10 -7.70
N ILE A 179 -12.08 -25.05 -6.90
CA ILE A 179 -13.27 -24.69 -6.11
C ILE A 179 -14.50 -24.51 -7.01
N LYS A 180 -15.68 -24.71 -6.47
CA LYS A 180 -16.97 -24.50 -7.15
C LYS A 180 -17.78 -23.38 -6.53
N THR A 181 -17.51 -23.09 -5.26
CA THR A 181 -18.19 -22.06 -4.50
C THR A 181 -17.18 -21.21 -3.73
N ALA A 182 -17.42 -19.91 -3.66
CA ALA A 182 -16.62 -18.99 -2.85
C ALA A 182 -17.49 -18.02 -2.07
N GLY A 183 -17.02 -17.60 -0.90
CA GLY A 183 -17.46 -16.42 -0.18
C GLY A 183 -16.44 -15.29 -0.34
N ILE A 184 -16.90 -14.04 -0.41
CA ILE A 184 -16.03 -12.86 -0.40
C ILE A 184 -16.32 -12.05 0.86
N TYR A 185 -15.26 -11.61 1.55
CA TYR A 185 -15.37 -10.85 2.78
C TYR A 185 -14.41 -9.65 2.82
N GLY A 186 -14.82 -8.62 3.58
CA GLY A 186 -13.98 -7.47 3.89
C GLY A 186 -13.94 -6.40 2.82
N ALA A 187 -14.80 -6.50 1.82
CA ALA A 187 -14.91 -5.48 0.80
C ALA A 187 -15.78 -4.30 1.28
N PHE A 188 -15.14 -3.22 1.65
CA PHE A 188 -15.85 -1.98 1.94
C PHE A 188 -15.96 -1.14 0.66
N ILE A 189 -17.11 -1.21 0.00
CA ILE A 189 -17.41 -0.41 -1.19
C ILE A 189 -18.23 0.81 -0.72
N PRO A 190 -17.84 2.07 -1.03
CA PRO A 190 -17.06 2.46 -2.22
C PRO A 190 -15.56 2.72 -2.05
N ASN A 191 -14.86 2.12 -1.09
CA ASN A 191 -13.41 2.28 -1.00
C ASN A 191 -12.71 1.79 -2.29
N PRO A 192 -11.96 2.64 -3.03
CA PRO A 192 -11.33 2.27 -4.30
C PRO A 192 -10.49 1.02 -4.23
N MET A 193 -9.61 0.91 -3.23
CA MET A 193 -8.75 -0.26 -3.03
C MET A 193 -9.56 -1.56 -2.98
N HIS A 194 -10.65 -1.60 -2.20
CA HIS A 194 -11.48 -2.79 -2.09
C HIS A 194 -12.25 -3.08 -3.39
N VAL A 195 -12.69 -2.05 -4.11
CA VAL A 195 -13.36 -2.22 -5.40
C VAL A 195 -12.43 -2.90 -6.40
N TYR A 196 -11.20 -2.40 -6.53
CA TYR A 196 -10.20 -2.97 -7.44
C TYR A 196 -9.81 -4.40 -7.04
N ARG A 197 -9.60 -4.68 -5.75
CA ARG A 197 -9.34 -6.03 -5.26
C ARG A 197 -10.47 -7.00 -5.56
N VAL A 198 -11.73 -6.59 -5.35
CA VAL A 198 -12.90 -7.43 -5.69
C VAL A 198 -12.98 -7.66 -7.19
N ALA A 199 -12.84 -6.62 -8.01
CA ALA A 199 -12.83 -6.76 -9.47
C ALA A 199 -11.75 -7.74 -9.92
N GLY A 200 -10.54 -7.64 -9.35
CA GLY A 200 -9.44 -8.57 -9.60
C GLY A 200 -9.78 -10.00 -9.20
N VAL A 201 -10.35 -10.22 -7.99
CA VAL A 201 -10.78 -11.56 -7.55
C VAL A 201 -11.79 -12.18 -8.51
N LEU A 202 -12.79 -11.41 -8.93
CA LEU A 202 -13.79 -11.90 -9.89
C LEU A 202 -13.14 -12.28 -11.23
N SER A 203 -12.23 -11.43 -11.74
CA SER A 203 -11.45 -11.71 -12.95
C SER A 203 -10.59 -12.97 -12.81
N GLY A 204 -9.86 -13.12 -11.70
CA GLY A 204 -9.02 -14.28 -11.42
C GLY A 204 -9.81 -15.58 -11.29
N LEU A 205 -11.02 -15.52 -10.76
CA LEU A 205 -11.97 -16.64 -10.70
C LEU A 205 -12.63 -16.93 -12.06
N GLY A 206 -12.38 -16.14 -13.10
CA GLY A 206 -13.03 -16.27 -14.42
C GLY A 206 -14.50 -15.90 -14.43
N LEU A 207 -14.91 -14.95 -13.57
CA LEU A 207 -16.29 -14.53 -13.39
C LEU A 207 -16.57 -13.21 -14.10
N ALA A 208 -17.75 -13.07 -14.68
CA ALA A 208 -18.27 -11.80 -15.17
C ALA A 208 -19.16 -11.14 -14.11
N TYR A 209 -19.13 -9.80 -14.06
CA TYR A 209 -20.00 -8.99 -13.23
C TYR A 209 -20.91 -8.13 -14.08
N ASP A 210 -22.22 -8.30 -13.92
CA ASP A 210 -23.25 -7.62 -14.72
C ASP A 210 -22.98 -7.68 -16.25
N GLY A 211 -22.58 -8.88 -16.70
CA GLY A 211 -22.30 -9.19 -18.10
C GLY A 211 -20.95 -8.73 -18.65
N SER A 212 -20.06 -8.17 -17.84
CA SER A 212 -18.73 -7.74 -18.26
C SER A 212 -17.59 -8.47 -17.53
N THR A 213 -16.48 -8.65 -18.24
CA THR A 213 -15.18 -9.12 -17.71
C THR A 213 -14.10 -8.06 -17.84
N GLU A 214 -14.42 -6.93 -18.47
CA GLU A 214 -13.48 -5.81 -18.66
C GLU A 214 -13.29 -5.05 -17.35
N GLU A 215 -12.04 -4.83 -16.94
CA GLU A 215 -11.65 -4.23 -15.66
C GLU A 215 -12.41 -2.94 -15.37
N ASP A 216 -12.26 -1.93 -16.25
CA ASP A 216 -12.87 -0.61 -16.05
C ASP A 216 -14.40 -0.68 -15.92
N GLU A 217 -15.05 -1.57 -16.69
CA GLU A 217 -16.49 -1.76 -16.61
C GLU A 217 -16.92 -2.42 -15.31
N VAL A 218 -16.18 -3.46 -14.86
CA VAL A 218 -16.47 -4.16 -13.60
C VAL A 218 -16.28 -3.21 -12.43
N VAL A 219 -15.16 -2.49 -12.40
CA VAL A 219 -14.87 -1.47 -11.38
C VAL A 219 -15.98 -0.42 -11.34
N GLY A 220 -16.34 0.17 -12.48
CA GLY A 220 -17.43 1.16 -12.56
C GLY A 220 -18.77 0.63 -12.05
N LYS A 221 -19.12 -0.62 -12.37
CA LYS A 221 -20.37 -1.27 -11.92
C LYS A 221 -20.35 -1.56 -10.42
N LEU A 222 -19.21 -1.98 -9.86
CA LEU A 222 -19.08 -2.18 -8.42
C LEU A 222 -19.22 -0.87 -7.65
N PHE A 223 -18.61 0.23 -8.11
CA PHE A 223 -18.82 1.56 -7.53
C PHE A 223 -20.31 1.99 -7.60
N ALA A 224 -20.94 1.81 -8.75
CA ALA A 224 -22.34 2.20 -8.94
C ALA A 224 -23.30 1.41 -8.03
N ASN A 225 -23.00 0.14 -7.75
CA ASN A 225 -23.81 -0.72 -6.89
C ASN A 225 -23.54 -0.54 -5.39
N GLN A 226 -22.45 0.15 -5.02
CA GLN A 226 -22.01 0.31 -3.64
C GLN A 226 -21.86 -1.05 -2.90
N GLY A 227 -21.50 -2.09 -3.61
CA GLY A 227 -21.37 -3.44 -3.07
C GLY A 227 -21.38 -4.52 -4.16
N VAL A 228 -21.15 -5.77 -3.74
CA VAL A 228 -21.25 -6.93 -4.61
C VAL A 228 -22.66 -7.48 -4.58
N ASP A 229 -23.33 -7.46 -5.73
CA ASP A 229 -24.60 -8.16 -5.93
C ASP A 229 -24.31 -9.53 -6.55
N ALA A 230 -24.40 -10.58 -5.74
CA ALA A 230 -24.13 -11.94 -6.18
C ALA A 230 -25.03 -12.39 -7.35
N SER A 231 -26.23 -11.79 -7.51
CA SER A 231 -27.15 -12.10 -8.62
C SER A 231 -26.64 -11.62 -9.98
N LYS A 232 -25.69 -10.66 -9.98
CA LYS A 232 -25.04 -10.10 -11.17
C LYS A 232 -23.75 -10.84 -11.55
N ILE A 233 -23.32 -11.80 -10.75
CA ILE A 233 -22.12 -12.59 -11.02
C ILE A 233 -22.50 -13.81 -11.86
N SER A 234 -21.73 -14.07 -12.91
CA SER A 234 -21.91 -15.24 -13.77
C SER A 234 -20.57 -15.89 -14.12
N GLY A 235 -20.56 -17.24 -14.20
CA GLY A 235 -19.40 -18.06 -14.50
C GLY A 235 -19.51 -19.43 -13.84
N ASP A 236 -18.43 -20.20 -13.87
CA ASP A 236 -18.40 -21.60 -13.40
C ASP A 236 -18.28 -21.73 -11.88
N ILE A 237 -17.78 -20.70 -11.21
CA ILE A 237 -17.66 -20.64 -9.74
C ILE A 237 -18.78 -19.75 -9.22
N LYS A 238 -19.49 -20.23 -8.21
CA LYS A 238 -20.61 -19.51 -7.62
C LYS A 238 -20.18 -18.73 -6.38
N ILE A 239 -20.44 -17.43 -6.33
CA ILE A 239 -20.31 -16.66 -5.09
C ILE A 239 -21.57 -16.88 -4.24
N VAL A 240 -21.41 -17.53 -3.11
CA VAL A 240 -22.52 -17.96 -2.22
C VAL A 240 -22.73 -17.02 -1.05
N SER A 241 -21.75 -16.20 -0.73
CA SER A 241 -21.86 -15.18 0.31
C SER A 241 -20.98 -13.98 0.01
N TYR A 242 -21.41 -12.82 0.47
CA TYR A 242 -20.66 -11.58 0.45
C TYR A 242 -20.91 -10.83 1.75
N LEU A 243 -19.83 -10.55 2.48
CA LEU A 243 -19.87 -9.79 3.73
C LEU A 243 -19.09 -8.50 3.55
N GLN A 244 -19.79 -7.38 3.70
CA GLN A 244 -19.24 -6.05 3.57
C GLN A 244 -18.76 -5.53 4.94
N GLY A 245 -17.67 -4.75 4.92
CA GLY A 245 -17.17 -4.04 6.09
C GLY A 245 -16.19 -4.82 6.95
N TYR A 246 -15.53 -4.06 7.81
CA TYR A 246 -14.71 -4.57 8.91
C TYR A 246 -15.56 -4.50 10.16
N GLY A 247 -15.45 -5.28 11.13
CA GLY A 247 -16.06 -5.08 12.46
C GLY A 247 -17.58 -4.86 12.55
N ASP A 248 -18.19 -4.37 11.49
CA ASP A 248 -19.65 -4.15 11.39
C ASP A 248 -20.40 -5.42 11.01
N THR A 249 -19.68 -6.46 10.56
CA THR A 249 -20.27 -7.76 10.26
C THR A 249 -20.74 -8.40 11.54
N THR A 250 -22.03 -8.66 11.63
CA THR A 250 -22.61 -9.32 12.79
C THR A 250 -22.21 -10.80 12.83
N THR A 251 -22.26 -11.38 14.04
CA THR A 251 -22.06 -12.82 14.22
C THR A 251 -23.08 -13.65 13.39
N ASP A 252 -24.31 -13.15 13.24
CA ASP A 252 -25.36 -13.83 12.49
C ASP A 252 -25.05 -13.85 10.98
N GLU A 253 -24.55 -12.74 10.41
CA GLU A 253 -24.14 -12.68 9.01
C GLU A 253 -22.95 -13.61 8.74
N LEU A 254 -21.96 -13.64 9.63
CA LEU A 254 -20.84 -14.57 9.52
C LEU A 254 -21.31 -16.02 9.60
N ASN A 255 -22.17 -16.35 10.55
CA ASN A 255 -22.74 -17.70 10.67
C ASN A 255 -23.53 -18.10 9.42
N ALA A 256 -24.29 -17.19 8.82
CA ALA A 256 -24.99 -17.43 7.57
C ALA A 256 -24.02 -17.70 6.41
N ALA A 257 -22.91 -16.93 6.33
CA ALA A 257 -21.87 -17.14 5.33
C ALA A 257 -21.17 -18.50 5.51
N ILE A 258 -20.88 -18.90 6.74
CA ILE A 258 -20.31 -20.22 7.07
C ILE A 258 -21.29 -21.34 6.71
N GLN A 259 -22.59 -21.19 7.01
CA GLN A 259 -23.63 -22.16 6.69
C GLN A 259 -23.85 -22.32 5.18
N ALA A 260 -23.54 -21.31 4.39
CA ALA A 260 -23.54 -21.41 2.93
C ALA A 260 -22.46 -22.38 2.41
N ALA A 261 -21.54 -22.80 3.28
CA ALA A 261 -20.49 -23.79 3.05
C ALA A 261 -19.70 -23.56 1.76
N PRO A 262 -19.07 -22.38 1.57
CA PRO A 262 -18.21 -22.15 0.42
C PRO A 262 -16.99 -23.08 0.48
N ASP A 263 -16.49 -23.51 -0.68
CA ASP A 263 -15.23 -24.25 -0.78
C ASP A 263 -14.04 -23.38 -0.34
N ALA A 264 -14.14 -22.08 -0.56
CA ALA A 264 -13.14 -21.10 -0.14
C ALA A 264 -13.79 -19.80 0.35
N PHE A 265 -13.12 -19.12 1.29
CA PHE A 265 -13.49 -17.81 1.78
C PHE A 265 -12.38 -16.81 1.46
N ILE A 266 -12.66 -15.85 0.62
CA ILE A 266 -11.70 -14.92 0.06
C ILE A 266 -11.87 -13.56 0.73
N SER A 267 -10.87 -13.14 1.51
CA SER A 267 -10.84 -11.82 2.12
C SER A 267 -10.06 -10.85 1.25
N VAL A 268 -10.69 -9.73 0.91
CA VAL A 268 -10.05 -8.64 0.17
C VAL A 268 -9.53 -7.52 1.08
N GLY A 269 -9.62 -7.72 2.40
CA GLY A 269 -9.13 -6.81 3.43
C GLY A 269 -8.68 -7.59 4.66
N MET A 270 -8.58 -6.94 5.82
CA MET A 270 -8.06 -7.52 7.08
C MET A 270 -9.04 -8.47 7.81
N ALA A 271 -10.01 -9.01 7.11
CA ALA A 271 -11.10 -9.79 7.71
C ALA A 271 -10.67 -11.08 8.41
N THR A 272 -9.59 -11.70 7.96
CA THR A 272 -9.07 -12.93 8.57
C THR A 272 -8.68 -12.73 10.03
N THR A 273 -8.21 -11.55 10.39
CA THR A 273 -7.87 -11.20 11.78
C THR A 273 -9.06 -11.36 12.73
N PHE A 274 -10.27 -11.06 12.24
CA PHE A 274 -11.48 -11.08 13.07
C PHE A 274 -12.14 -12.46 13.16
N PHE A 275 -12.03 -13.28 12.12
CA PHE A 275 -12.82 -14.51 12.01
C PHE A 275 -12.02 -15.80 11.79
N THR A 276 -10.71 -15.75 11.91
CA THR A 276 -9.82 -16.89 11.75
C THR A 276 -10.28 -18.12 12.57
N GLN A 277 -10.65 -17.91 13.82
CA GLN A 277 -11.07 -19.01 14.69
C GLN A 277 -12.36 -19.68 14.22
N GLN A 278 -13.35 -18.88 13.81
CA GLN A 278 -14.64 -19.36 13.35
C GLN A 278 -14.53 -20.11 12.01
N LEU A 279 -13.74 -19.56 11.08
CA LEU A 279 -13.51 -20.19 9.77
C LEU A 279 -12.74 -21.50 9.92
N ASN A 280 -11.70 -21.55 10.74
CA ASN A 280 -10.96 -22.77 11.05
C ASN A 280 -11.85 -23.83 11.72
N ALA A 281 -12.69 -23.43 12.68
CA ALA A 281 -13.61 -24.36 13.33
C ALA A 281 -14.65 -24.95 12.36
N ALA A 282 -15.03 -24.20 11.33
CA ALA A 282 -15.92 -24.64 10.27
C ALA A 282 -15.20 -25.47 9.18
N GLY A 283 -13.86 -25.58 9.22
CA GLY A 283 -13.08 -26.29 8.21
C GLY A 283 -13.07 -25.59 6.84
N ILE A 284 -13.31 -24.29 6.82
CA ILE A 284 -13.34 -23.48 5.59
C ILE A 284 -11.92 -23.00 5.28
N GLU A 285 -11.44 -23.27 4.08
CA GLU A 285 -10.19 -22.71 3.59
C GLU A 285 -10.39 -21.22 3.29
N PHE A 286 -9.46 -20.39 3.76
CA PHE A 286 -9.51 -18.95 3.54
C PHE A 286 -8.11 -18.38 3.30
N SER A 287 -8.06 -17.24 2.63
CA SER A 287 -6.87 -16.42 2.50
C SER A 287 -7.29 -14.97 2.36
N ASP A 288 -6.44 -14.08 2.79
CA ASP A 288 -6.53 -12.65 2.51
C ASP A 288 -5.35 -12.19 1.66
N ILE A 289 -5.47 -11.00 1.08
CA ILE A 289 -4.43 -10.43 0.21
C ILE A 289 -3.10 -10.27 0.96
N ASP A 290 -3.14 -9.81 2.20
CA ASP A 290 -1.91 -9.58 2.97
C ASP A 290 -1.21 -10.90 3.31
N SER A 291 -1.95 -11.92 3.76
CA SER A 291 -1.41 -13.25 4.01
C SER A 291 -0.89 -13.90 2.73
N PHE A 292 -1.61 -13.76 1.62
CA PHE A 292 -1.18 -14.27 0.33
C PHE A 292 0.12 -13.62 -0.14
N THR A 293 0.23 -12.30 -0.04
CA THR A 293 1.44 -11.55 -0.40
C THR A 293 2.62 -11.95 0.48
N LYS A 294 2.41 -12.12 1.79
CA LYS A 294 3.44 -12.59 2.72
C LYS A 294 3.96 -13.97 2.34
N SER A 295 3.06 -14.92 2.07
CA SER A 295 3.41 -16.29 1.68
C SER A 295 4.21 -16.31 0.38
N ASN A 296 3.87 -15.47 -0.60
CA ASN A 296 4.63 -15.31 -1.82
C ASN A 296 6.02 -14.71 -1.55
N GLY A 297 6.12 -13.70 -0.69
CA GLY A 297 7.39 -13.12 -0.28
C GLY A 297 8.32 -14.13 0.42
N GLU A 298 7.76 -14.97 1.29
CA GLU A 298 8.49 -16.07 1.93
C GLU A 298 8.98 -17.09 0.89
N ALA A 299 8.11 -17.48 -0.05
CA ALA A 299 8.49 -18.42 -1.11
C ALA A 299 9.59 -17.87 -2.03
N ILE A 300 9.56 -16.58 -2.36
CA ILE A 300 10.63 -15.89 -3.10
C ILE A 300 11.94 -15.91 -2.30
N SER A 301 11.89 -15.58 -1.01
CA SER A 301 13.08 -15.55 -0.14
C SER A 301 13.73 -16.92 0.04
N GLU A 302 12.95 -18.00 -0.07
CA GLU A 302 13.40 -19.38 -0.02
C GLU A 302 13.81 -19.95 -1.40
N GLY A 303 13.72 -19.16 -2.46
CA GLY A 303 14.04 -19.59 -3.83
C GLY A 303 13.05 -20.61 -4.40
N LYS A 304 11.79 -20.58 -3.95
CA LYS A 304 10.71 -21.45 -4.43
C LYS A 304 9.86 -20.81 -5.52
N LEU A 305 10.00 -19.51 -5.71
CA LEU A 305 9.38 -18.70 -6.77
C LEU A 305 10.44 -17.84 -7.47
#